data_1c2fc90016ab5165880ce26cdf7e9d55
#
_entry.id   1c2fc90016ab5165880ce26cdf7e9d55
#
_cell.length_a   1.000
_cell.length_b   1.000
_cell.length_c   1.000
_cell.angle_alpha   90.00
_cell.angle_beta   90.00
_cell.angle_gamma   90.00
#
_symmetry.space_group_name_H-M   'P 1'
#
loop_
_entity.id
_entity.type
_entity.pdbx_description
1 polymer ?
#
loop_
_entity_poly.entity_id
_entity_poly.type
_entity_poly.pdbx_seq_one_letter_code
_entity_poly.pdbx_strand_id
1 'polypeptide(L)'
;DLGTGMLFYGMFVVMLYITTERVGWAILGAVSFLGGAVLAYTCFGHVRVRFDSWLHPFSNYTQNYQIIQAQFGLAWGGLAGRGWGLGRPGMVPLAWSDFIATSIGEELGVTGLMAVIVLFFILTARGMRTSLGCRDDFGKLMVAGLSFTLALQVFAIIGGVTRLLPLTGLTTPFMSQGGSSLIANWVIVAIIMIVSHRNRKPADDFTATVPAPDPQQAITGGTR
;
A
#
# COMPACT_ATOMS: atom_id res chain seq x y z
N ASP A 1 6.36 10.41 11.29
CA ASP A 1 5.07 10.13 10.66
C ASP A 1 4.59 8.73 11.04
N LEU A 2 3.43 8.66 11.73
CA LEU A 2 2.89 7.41 12.26
C LEU A 2 2.52 6.43 11.13
N GLY A 3 1.96 6.93 10.05
CA GLY A 3 1.55 6.12 8.90
C GLY A 3 2.72 5.46 8.21
N THR A 4 3.77 6.22 7.94
CA THR A 4 5.00 5.72 7.33
C THR A 4 5.68 4.67 8.21
N GLY A 5 5.75 4.92 9.53
CA GLY A 5 6.27 3.93 10.49
C GLY A 5 5.48 2.63 10.49
N MET A 6 4.14 2.71 10.44
CA MET A 6 3.27 1.53 10.34
C MET A 6 3.50 0.74 9.05
N LEU A 7 3.70 1.43 7.90
CA LEU A 7 3.98 0.78 6.62
C LEU A 7 5.31 0.03 6.63
N PHE A 8 6.39 0.68 7.08
CA PHE A 8 7.71 0.03 7.16
C PHE A 8 7.71 -1.14 8.13
N TYR A 9 7.09 -0.98 9.29
CA TYR A 9 7.00 -2.04 10.27
C TYR A 9 6.18 -3.22 9.75
N GLY A 10 4.99 -2.97 9.18
CA GLY A 10 4.14 -4.00 8.61
C GLY A 10 4.83 -4.75 7.47
N MET A 11 5.50 -4.03 6.56
CA MET A 11 6.31 -4.62 5.50
C MET A 11 7.42 -5.52 6.08
N PHE A 12 8.17 -5.05 7.09
CA PHE A 12 9.23 -5.82 7.73
C PHE A 12 8.70 -7.13 8.32
N VAL A 13 7.61 -7.08 9.08
CA VAL A 13 7.01 -8.27 9.73
C VAL A 13 6.54 -9.29 8.69
N VAL A 14 5.91 -8.83 7.61
CA VAL A 14 5.42 -9.72 6.55
C VAL A 14 6.58 -10.33 5.76
N MET A 15 7.61 -9.54 5.43
CA MET A 15 8.80 -10.07 4.77
C MET A 15 9.52 -11.12 5.64
N LEU A 16 9.62 -10.87 6.94
CA LEU A 16 10.18 -11.82 7.89
C LEU A 16 9.36 -13.12 7.94
N TYR A 17 8.04 -13.01 7.94
CA TYR A 17 7.14 -14.18 7.89
C TYR A 17 7.31 -14.98 6.59
N ILE A 18 7.32 -14.30 5.43
CA ILE A 18 7.45 -14.99 4.13
C ILE A 18 8.81 -15.70 4.02
N THR A 19 9.89 -15.10 4.58
CA THR A 19 11.24 -15.69 4.50
C THR A 19 11.42 -16.87 5.46
N THR A 20 10.81 -16.78 6.64
CA THR A 20 11.04 -17.81 7.71
C THR A 20 9.98 -18.89 7.70
N GLU A 21 8.84 -18.65 7.07
CA GLU A 21 7.64 -19.53 7.07
C GLU A 21 7.14 -19.88 8.48
N ARG A 22 7.58 -19.15 9.51
CA ARG A 22 7.24 -19.38 10.91
C ARG A 22 6.23 -18.34 11.40
N VAL A 23 5.01 -18.79 11.71
CA VAL A 23 3.93 -17.93 12.24
C VAL A 23 4.34 -17.22 13.54
N GLY A 24 5.26 -17.79 14.32
CA GLY A 24 5.79 -17.18 15.55
C GLY A 24 6.36 -15.78 15.33
N TRP A 25 7.01 -15.50 14.20
CA TRP A 25 7.52 -14.16 13.87
C TRP A 25 6.40 -13.15 13.59
N ALA A 26 5.32 -13.59 12.95
CA ALA A 26 4.16 -12.73 12.73
C ALA A 26 3.45 -12.38 14.05
N ILE A 27 3.32 -13.36 14.96
CA ILE A 27 2.75 -13.14 16.30
C ILE A 27 3.66 -12.20 17.10
N LEU A 28 4.97 -12.44 17.11
CA LEU A 28 5.93 -11.57 17.79
C LEU A 28 5.87 -10.13 17.23
N GLY A 29 5.78 -10.00 15.91
CA GLY A 29 5.57 -8.71 15.25
C GLY A 29 4.29 -8.03 15.71
N ALA A 30 3.15 -8.72 15.70
CA ALA A 30 1.88 -8.15 16.15
C ALA A 30 1.94 -7.71 17.63
N VAL A 31 2.51 -8.52 18.52
CA VAL A 31 2.69 -8.18 19.93
C VAL A 31 3.62 -6.97 20.11
N SER A 32 4.74 -6.95 19.38
CA SER A 32 5.69 -5.82 19.42
C SER A 32 5.05 -4.53 18.86
N PHE A 33 4.21 -4.63 17.82
CA PHE A 33 3.46 -3.49 17.30
C PHE A 33 2.50 -2.91 18.33
N LEU A 34 1.72 -3.77 19.01
CA LEU A 34 0.80 -3.34 20.06
C LEU A 34 1.57 -2.72 21.25
N GLY A 35 2.66 -3.35 21.70
CA GLY A 35 3.52 -2.80 22.74
C GLY A 35 4.13 -1.44 22.35
N GLY A 36 4.62 -1.32 21.12
CA GLY A 36 5.13 -0.07 20.56
C GLY A 36 4.04 1.02 20.44
N ALA A 37 2.81 0.65 20.08
CA ALA A 37 1.68 1.58 20.02
C ALA A 37 1.31 2.13 21.41
N VAL A 38 1.28 1.25 22.42
CA VAL A 38 1.06 1.67 23.83
C VAL A 38 2.18 2.59 24.30
N LEU A 39 3.44 2.24 24.03
CA LEU A 39 4.59 3.07 24.37
C LEU A 39 4.53 4.42 23.66
N ALA A 40 4.21 4.44 22.37
CA ALA A 40 4.05 5.66 21.60
C ALA A 40 2.92 6.55 22.14
N TYR A 41 1.81 5.96 22.56
CA TYR A 41 0.70 6.69 23.19
C TYR A 41 1.12 7.36 24.50
N THR A 42 1.94 6.70 25.31
CA THR A 42 2.42 7.26 26.58
C THR A 42 3.51 8.31 26.41
N CYS A 43 4.43 8.13 25.45
CA CYS A 43 5.60 8.98 25.28
C CYS A 43 5.35 10.18 24.36
N PHE A 44 4.46 10.08 23.36
CA PHE A 44 4.30 11.11 22.32
C PHE A 44 2.91 11.75 22.36
N GLY A 45 2.86 13.04 22.69
CA GLY A 45 1.61 13.79 22.75
C GLY A 45 0.81 13.82 21.43
N HIS A 46 1.50 13.90 20.27
CA HIS A 46 0.84 13.89 18.96
C HIS A 46 0.16 12.53 18.64
N VAL A 47 0.69 11.42 19.16
CA VAL A 47 0.06 10.11 19.00
C VAL A 47 -1.20 10.04 19.85
N ARG A 48 -1.13 10.53 21.09
CA ARG A 48 -2.28 10.61 21.99
C ARG A 48 -3.42 11.42 21.37
N VAL A 49 -3.12 12.60 20.81
CA VAL A 49 -4.10 13.44 20.11
C VAL A 49 -4.79 12.67 18.97
N ARG A 50 -4.05 11.91 18.16
CA ARG A 50 -4.63 11.12 17.06
C ARG A 50 -5.55 10.00 17.57
N PHE A 51 -5.18 9.34 18.66
CA PHE A 51 -6.01 8.31 19.29
C PHE A 51 -7.30 8.93 19.92
N ASP A 52 -7.16 10.07 20.61
CA ASP A 52 -8.30 10.77 21.20
C ASP A 52 -9.26 11.27 20.11
N SER A 53 -8.74 11.81 19.02
CA SER A 53 -9.54 12.21 17.86
C SER A 53 -10.25 11.04 17.17
N TRP A 54 -9.64 9.86 17.18
CA TRP A 54 -10.25 8.65 16.64
C TRP A 54 -11.38 8.12 17.53
N LEU A 55 -11.17 8.06 18.84
CA LEU A 55 -12.16 7.57 19.80
C LEU A 55 -13.30 8.58 20.04
N HIS A 56 -12.94 9.86 20.20
CA HIS A 56 -13.85 10.94 20.57
C HIS A 56 -13.78 12.13 19.61
N PRO A 57 -14.17 11.97 18.32
CA PRO A 57 -14.00 13.03 17.31
C PRO A 57 -14.78 14.30 17.65
N PHE A 58 -15.91 14.19 18.31
CA PHE A 58 -16.78 15.32 18.65
C PHE A 58 -16.35 16.06 19.92
N SER A 59 -15.37 15.58 20.68
CA SER A 59 -14.91 16.24 21.92
C SER A 59 -14.27 17.60 21.67
N ASN A 60 -13.59 17.77 20.53
CA ASN A 60 -12.98 19.03 20.12
C ASN A 60 -13.23 19.27 18.62
N TYR A 61 -14.32 19.96 18.32
CA TYR A 61 -14.76 20.20 16.94
C TYR A 61 -13.72 20.92 16.10
N THR A 62 -13.05 21.92 16.65
CA THR A 62 -12.05 22.72 15.90
C THR A 62 -10.86 21.88 15.51
N GLN A 63 -10.35 21.06 16.41
CA GLN A 63 -9.20 20.19 16.15
C GLN A 63 -9.54 19.03 15.22
N ASN A 64 -10.73 18.49 15.34
CA ASN A 64 -11.20 17.30 14.62
C ASN A 64 -12.05 17.64 13.40
N TYR A 65 -12.13 18.93 13.02
CA TYR A 65 -13.00 19.43 11.94
C TYR A 65 -12.84 18.59 10.65
N GLN A 66 -11.62 18.29 10.26
CA GLN A 66 -11.31 17.53 9.04
C GLN A 66 -11.93 16.12 9.08
N ILE A 67 -11.76 15.39 10.18
CA ILE A 67 -12.31 14.04 10.35
C ILE A 67 -13.84 14.07 10.39
N ILE A 68 -14.41 15.06 11.07
CA ILE A 68 -15.87 15.22 11.21
C ILE A 68 -16.49 15.52 9.84
N GLN A 69 -15.92 16.45 9.07
CA GLN A 69 -16.40 16.77 7.72
C GLN A 69 -16.26 15.58 6.77
N ALA A 70 -15.17 14.81 6.89
CA ALA A 70 -14.99 13.59 6.12
C ALA A 70 -16.10 12.56 6.40
N GLN A 71 -16.50 12.39 7.68
CA GLN A 71 -17.60 11.50 8.03
C GLN A 71 -18.94 11.99 7.48
N PHE A 72 -19.21 13.29 7.53
CA PHE A 72 -20.41 13.85 6.93
C PHE A 72 -20.43 13.69 5.41
N GLY A 73 -19.29 13.90 4.73
CA GLY A 73 -19.16 13.65 3.29
C GLY A 73 -19.53 12.21 2.92
N LEU A 74 -18.96 11.21 3.64
CA LEU A 74 -19.30 9.79 3.44
C LEU A 74 -20.80 9.52 3.72
N ALA A 75 -21.36 10.10 4.80
CA ALA A 75 -22.76 9.91 5.14
C ALA A 75 -23.71 10.50 4.07
N TRP A 76 -23.37 11.66 3.51
CA TRP A 76 -24.14 12.30 2.45
C TRP A 76 -24.09 11.53 1.12
N GLY A 77 -22.99 10.84 0.84
CA GLY A 77 -22.87 10.01 -0.36
C GLY A 77 -23.82 8.80 -0.35
N GLY A 78 -24.13 8.24 0.81
CA GLY A 78 -24.99 7.06 0.89
C GLY A 78 -24.51 5.91 0.01
N LEU A 79 -25.43 5.13 -0.56
CA LEU A 79 -25.09 4.00 -1.42
C LEU A 79 -24.70 4.43 -2.83
N ALA A 80 -25.47 5.30 -3.47
CA ALA A 80 -25.35 5.67 -4.89
C ALA A 80 -24.53 6.93 -5.14
N GLY A 81 -24.18 7.70 -4.10
CA GLY A 81 -23.53 8.99 -4.22
C GLY A 81 -24.49 10.14 -4.53
N ARG A 82 -23.96 11.35 -4.43
CA ARG A 82 -24.70 12.58 -4.79
C ARG A 82 -24.68 12.85 -6.28
N GLY A 83 -23.78 12.21 -7.01
CA GLY A 83 -23.50 12.43 -8.43
C GLY A 83 -22.15 13.10 -8.66
N TRP A 84 -21.55 12.82 -9.79
CA TRP A 84 -20.23 13.34 -10.18
C TRP A 84 -20.24 14.87 -10.25
N GLY A 85 -19.34 15.51 -9.52
CA GLY A 85 -19.25 16.97 -9.42
C GLY A 85 -20.35 17.65 -8.60
N LEU A 86 -21.28 16.90 -7.99
CA LEU A 86 -22.34 17.42 -7.13
C LEU A 86 -22.00 17.30 -5.63
N GLY A 87 -20.88 16.70 -5.30
CA GLY A 87 -20.32 16.69 -3.96
C GLY A 87 -19.81 18.08 -3.53
N ARG A 88 -19.44 18.18 -2.26
CA ARG A 88 -18.81 19.38 -1.68
C ARG A 88 -17.45 19.03 -1.06
N PRO A 89 -16.50 18.46 -1.83
CA PRO A 89 -15.21 18.04 -1.29
C PRO A 89 -14.40 19.19 -0.66
N GLY A 90 -14.67 20.44 -1.08
CA GLY A 90 -14.03 21.62 -0.51
C GLY A 90 -14.37 21.90 0.95
N MET A 91 -15.39 21.23 1.52
CA MET A 91 -15.69 21.31 2.97
C MET A 91 -14.72 20.47 3.81
N VAL A 92 -14.06 19.48 3.20
CA VAL A 92 -13.04 18.67 3.88
C VAL A 92 -11.67 19.28 3.59
N PRO A 93 -10.96 19.83 4.57
CA PRO A 93 -9.61 20.32 4.37
C PRO A 93 -8.70 19.22 3.83
N LEU A 94 -7.86 19.53 2.84
CA LEU A 94 -6.95 18.58 2.19
C LEU A 94 -7.67 17.35 1.57
N ALA A 95 -8.90 17.53 1.10
CA ALA A 95 -9.67 16.47 0.44
C ALA A 95 -8.91 15.81 -0.72
N TRP A 96 -8.09 16.57 -1.43
CA TRP A 96 -7.26 16.11 -2.55
C TRP A 96 -6.03 15.27 -2.14
N SER A 97 -5.68 15.23 -0.87
CA SER A 97 -4.57 14.45 -0.32
C SER A 97 -5.09 13.21 0.42
N ASP A 98 -5.16 13.29 1.75
CA ASP A 98 -5.42 12.15 2.63
C ASP A 98 -6.89 11.70 2.60
N PHE A 99 -7.81 12.59 2.19
CA PHE A 99 -9.25 12.37 2.20
C PHE A 99 -9.88 12.22 0.81
N ILE A 100 -9.09 11.93 -0.23
CA ILE A 100 -9.64 11.71 -1.59
C ILE A 100 -10.70 10.58 -1.60
N ALA A 101 -10.54 9.56 -0.76
CA ALA A 101 -11.50 8.48 -0.60
C ALA A 101 -12.87 8.98 -0.10
N THR A 102 -12.89 10.05 0.72
CA THR A 102 -14.12 10.70 1.18
C THR A 102 -14.83 11.39 0.03
N SER A 103 -14.11 12.13 -0.81
CA SER A 103 -14.67 12.79 -2.00
C SER A 103 -15.31 11.79 -2.94
N ILE A 104 -14.63 10.65 -3.17
CA ILE A 104 -15.18 9.54 -3.97
C ILE A 104 -16.44 8.96 -3.31
N GLY A 105 -16.39 8.74 -1.99
CA GLY A 105 -17.54 8.24 -1.25
C GLY A 105 -18.72 9.20 -1.22
N GLU A 106 -18.50 10.52 -1.24
CA GLU A 106 -19.55 11.53 -1.34
C GLU A 106 -20.19 11.57 -2.72
N GLU A 107 -19.38 11.60 -3.79
CA GLU A 107 -19.86 11.75 -5.15
C GLU A 107 -20.39 10.45 -5.76
N LEU A 108 -19.70 9.35 -5.57
CA LEU A 108 -20.03 8.03 -6.15
C LEU A 108 -20.65 7.06 -5.13
N GLY A 109 -20.75 7.48 -3.88
CA GLY A 109 -21.31 6.66 -2.82
C GLY A 109 -20.40 5.51 -2.38
N VAL A 110 -20.95 4.65 -1.52
CA VAL A 110 -20.28 3.43 -1.08
C VAL A 110 -19.95 2.53 -2.28
N THR A 111 -20.81 2.49 -3.31
CA THR A 111 -20.57 1.69 -4.53
C THR A 111 -19.30 2.12 -5.26
N GLY A 112 -19.06 3.42 -5.42
CA GLY A 112 -17.83 3.94 -6.02
C GLY A 112 -16.59 3.65 -5.17
N LEU A 113 -16.70 3.84 -3.85
CA LEU A 113 -15.60 3.53 -2.93
C LEU A 113 -15.26 2.03 -2.96
N MET A 114 -16.27 1.16 -2.97
CA MET A 114 -16.06 -0.28 -3.08
C MET A 114 -15.45 -0.69 -4.42
N ALA A 115 -15.83 -0.04 -5.53
CA ALA A 115 -15.20 -0.28 -6.83
C ALA A 115 -13.70 0.04 -6.79
N VAL A 116 -13.30 1.15 -6.17
CA VAL A 116 -11.89 1.52 -5.98
C VAL A 116 -11.15 0.47 -5.13
N ILE A 117 -11.74 0.03 -4.01
CA ILE A 117 -11.16 -1.01 -3.16
C ILE A 117 -10.96 -2.31 -3.94
N VAL A 118 -11.95 -2.72 -4.74
CA VAL A 118 -11.85 -3.93 -5.57
C VAL A 118 -10.74 -3.80 -6.62
N LEU A 119 -10.56 -2.64 -7.25
CA LEU A 119 -9.46 -2.41 -8.20
C LEU A 119 -8.09 -2.56 -7.52
N PHE A 120 -7.91 -1.97 -6.34
CA PHE A 120 -6.68 -2.16 -5.56
C PHE A 120 -6.48 -3.62 -5.12
N PHE A 121 -7.55 -4.29 -4.73
CA PHE A 121 -7.49 -5.71 -4.39
C PHE A 121 -7.05 -6.57 -5.60
N ILE A 122 -7.59 -6.30 -6.79
CA ILE A 122 -7.19 -6.99 -8.02
C ILE A 122 -5.70 -6.72 -8.32
N LEU A 123 -5.24 -5.47 -8.20
CA LEU A 123 -3.85 -5.10 -8.44
C LEU A 123 -2.90 -5.84 -7.48
N THR A 124 -3.20 -5.81 -6.18
CA THR A 124 -2.39 -6.49 -5.16
C THR A 124 -2.44 -8.02 -5.30
N ALA A 125 -3.61 -8.59 -5.57
CA ALA A 125 -3.75 -10.03 -5.81
C ALA A 125 -2.96 -10.50 -7.04
N ARG A 126 -2.92 -9.69 -8.11
CA ARG A 126 -2.09 -9.96 -9.29
C ARG A 126 -0.60 -9.89 -8.96
N GLY A 127 -0.17 -8.91 -8.17
CA GLY A 127 1.20 -8.81 -7.68
C GLY A 127 1.58 -10.03 -6.83
N MET A 128 0.76 -10.42 -5.87
CA MET A 128 1.00 -11.60 -5.03
C MET A 128 1.08 -12.89 -5.86
N ARG A 129 0.18 -13.06 -6.85
CA ARG A 129 0.27 -14.21 -7.76
C ARG A 129 1.55 -14.21 -8.60
N THR A 130 2.03 -13.04 -9.02
CA THR A 130 3.31 -12.90 -9.72
C THR A 130 4.47 -13.34 -8.83
N SER A 131 4.47 -12.96 -7.55
CA SER A 131 5.46 -13.41 -6.57
C SER A 131 5.51 -14.93 -6.44
N LEU A 132 4.35 -15.59 -6.34
CA LEU A 132 4.27 -17.05 -6.24
C LEU A 132 4.80 -17.78 -7.49
N GLY A 133 4.78 -17.12 -8.64
CA GLY A 133 5.30 -17.66 -9.91
C GLY A 133 6.81 -17.37 -10.13
N CYS A 134 7.48 -16.65 -9.23
CA CYS A 134 8.90 -16.34 -9.37
C CYS A 134 9.75 -17.59 -9.14
N ARG A 135 10.78 -17.76 -9.99
CA ARG A 135 11.76 -18.84 -9.89
C ARG A 135 12.91 -18.51 -8.93
N ASP A 136 13.20 -17.23 -8.76
CA ASP A 136 14.26 -16.71 -7.89
C ASP A 136 13.63 -16.17 -6.58
N ASP A 137 14.28 -16.46 -5.46
CA ASP A 137 13.81 -16.05 -4.13
C ASP A 137 13.82 -14.54 -3.96
N PHE A 138 14.78 -13.82 -4.55
CA PHE A 138 14.84 -12.37 -4.48
C PHE A 138 13.65 -11.73 -5.20
N GLY A 139 13.33 -12.15 -6.42
CA GLY A 139 12.16 -11.65 -7.15
C GLY A 139 10.85 -11.96 -6.45
N LYS A 140 10.75 -13.18 -5.87
CA LYS A 140 9.60 -13.60 -5.06
C LYS A 140 9.36 -12.66 -3.89
N LEU A 141 10.39 -12.43 -3.06
CA LEU A 141 10.30 -11.57 -1.89
C LEU A 141 10.05 -10.10 -2.27
N MET A 142 10.77 -9.59 -3.26
CA MET A 142 10.62 -8.21 -3.72
C MET A 142 9.18 -7.93 -4.18
N VAL A 143 8.61 -8.75 -5.06
CA VAL A 143 7.25 -8.56 -5.57
C VAL A 143 6.21 -8.76 -4.48
N ALA A 144 6.41 -9.75 -3.57
CA ALA A 144 5.52 -9.93 -2.41
C ALA A 144 5.50 -8.70 -1.52
N GLY A 145 6.68 -8.18 -1.14
CA GLY A 145 6.82 -6.99 -0.31
C GLY A 145 6.19 -5.76 -0.92
N LEU A 146 6.46 -5.48 -2.20
CA LEU A 146 5.88 -4.35 -2.92
C LEU A 146 4.35 -4.44 -3.02
N SER A 147 3.82 -5.62 -3.34
CA SER A 147 2.37 -5.85 -3.41
C SER A 147 1.70 -5.70 -2.05
N PHE A 148 2.34 -6.22 -0.99
CA PHE A 148 1.84 -6.07 0.36
C PHE A 148 1.87 -4.61 0.83
N THR A 149 2.92 -3.85 0.48
CA THR A 149 3.01 -2.41 0.80
C THR A 149 1.84 -1.63 0.21
N LEU A 150 1.49 -1.88 -1.06
CA LEU A 150 0.31 -1.26 -1.68
C LEU A 150 -0.99 -1.66 -0.95
N ALA A 151 -1.16 -2.94 -0.61
CA ALA A 151 -2.34 -3.41 0.12
C ALA A 151 -2.45 -2.75 1.50
N LEU A 152 -1.35 -2.73 2.25
CA LEU A 152 -1.30 -2.13 3.59
C LEU A 152 -1.55 -0.63 3.55
N GLN A 153 -1.00 0.09 2.56
CA GLN A 153 -1.21 1.52 2.36
C GLN A 153 -2.69 1.81 2.12
N VAL A 154 -3.33 1.10 1.19
CA VAL A 154 -4.77 1.27 0.90
C VAL A 154 -5.61 0.92 2.12
N PHE A 155 -5.31 -0.17 2.81
CA PHE A 155 -6.01 -0.57 4.03
C PHE A 155 -5.91 0.50 5.14
N ALA A 156 -4.71 1.05 5.36
CA ALA A 156 -4.48 2.08 6.36
C ALA A 156 -5.23 3.38 6.05
N ILE A 157 -5.29 3.78 4.77
CA ILE A 157 -5.97 5.00 4.33
C ILE A 157 -7.49 4.85 4.43
N ILE A 158 -8.03 3.79 3.83
CA ILE A 158 -9.48 3.53 3.89
C ILE A 158 -9.92 3.31 5.34
N GLY A 159 -9.14 2.53 6.11
CA GLY A 159 -9.38 2.32 7.54
C GLY A 159 -9.35 3.62 8.36
N GLY A 160 -8.42 4.54 8.05
CA GLY A 160 -8.35 5.85 8.69
C GLY A 160 -9.55 6.74 8.36
N VAL A 161 -9.94 6.81 7.08
CA VAL A 161 -11.07 7.62 6.62
C VAL A 161 -12.41 7.07 7.11
N THR A 162 -12.58 5.75 7.17
CA THR A 162 -13.79 5.09 7.71
C THR A 162 -13.80 4.96 9.23
N ARG A 163 -12.77 5.47 9.93
CA ARG A 163 -12.59 5.34 11.38
C ARG A 163 -12.44 3.91 11.90
N LEU A 164 -12.08 2.97 11.04
CA LEU A 164 -11.68 1.64 11.49
C LEU A 164 -10.32 1.69 12.22
N LEU A 165 -9.44 2.59 11.75
CA LEU A 165 -8.11 2.84 12.30
C LEU A 165 -7.96 4.33 12.65
N PRO A 166 -6.99 4.69 13.53
CA PRO A 166 -6.57 6.09 13.68
C PRO A 166 -6.04 6.64 12.36
N LEU A 167 -6.30 7.92 12.09
CA LEU A 167 -5.87 8.57 10.85
C LEU A 167 -4.34 8.54 10.71
N THR A 168 -3.86 7.99 9.59
CA THR A 168 -2.43 7.78 9.36
C THR A 168 -1.74 8.95 8.65
N GLY A 169 -2.48 9.75 7.87
CA GLY A 169 -1.92 10.84 7.06
C GLY A 169 -1.16 10.33 5.82
N LEU A 170 -1.45 9.13 5.36
CA LEU A 170 -0.88 8.56 4.13
C LEU A 170 -1.69 9.00 2.91
N THR A 171 -1.00 9.20 1.79
CA THR A 171 -1.62 9.54 0.51
C THR A 171 -2.13 8.27 -0.19
N THR A 172 -3.33 8.33 -0.79
CA THR A 172 -3.91 7.22 -1.55
C THR A 172 -3.09 6.99 -2.82
N PRO A 173 -2.60 5.76 -3.07
CA PRO A 173 -1.83 5.45 -4.28
C PRO A 173 -2.58 5.87 -5.54
N PHE A 174 -1.89 6.48 -6.49
CA PHE A 174 -2.38 6.93 -7.81
C PHE A 174 -3.46 8.01 -7.80
N MET A 175 -4.11 8.30 -6.69
CA MET A 175 -5.30 9.17 -6.62
C MET A 175 -5.04 10.48 -5.89
N SER A 176 -4.25 10.45 -4.81
CA SER A 176 -3.95 11.65 -4.02
C SER A 176 -2.94 12.56 -4.71
N GLN A 177 -3.07 13.84 -4.46
CA GLN A 177 -2.09 14.83 -4.88
C GLN A 177 -0.79 14.67 -4.08
N GLY A 178 0.20 14.03 -4.70
CA GLY A 178 1.52 13.80 -4.11
C GLY A 178 2.48 13.33 -5.20
N GLY A 179 3.28 14.24 -5.77
CA GLY A 179 4.15 13.94 -6.91
C GLY A 179 5.14 12.80 -6.61
N SER A 180 5.82 12.83 -5.47
CA SER A 180 6.75 11.77 -5.06
C SER A 180 6.07 10.43 -4.81
N SER A 181 4.91 10.44 -4.15
CA SER A 181 4.11 9.24 -3.90
C SER A 181 3.61 8.62 -5.21
N LEU A 182 3.16 9.45 -6.15
CA LEU A 182 2.69 8.99 -7.46
C LEU A 182 3.82 8.29 -8.23
N ILE A 183 5.00 8.91 -8.31
CA ILE A 183 6.18 8.32 -8.97
C ILE A 183 6.55 7.00 -8.30
N ALA A 184 6.63 6.96 -6.97
CA ALA A 184 6.97 5.74 -6.23
C ALA A 184 5.99 4.60 -6.52
N ASN A 185 4.68 4.87 -6.53
CA ASN A 185 3.66 3.87 -6.82
C ASN A 185 3.73 3.36 -8.28
N TRP A 186 4.05 4.24 -9.26
CA TRP A 186 4.28 3.81 -10.64
C TRP A 186 5.53 2.94 -10.77
N VAL A 187 6.61 3.27 -10.05
CA VAL A 187 7.82 2.43 -9.99
C VAL A 187 7.51 1.05 -9.41
N ILE A 188 6.72 0.98 -8.34
CA ILE A 188 6.27 -0.29 -7.75
C ILE A 188 5.55 -1.16 -8.80
N VAL A 189 4.57 -0.58 -9.50
CA VAL A 189 3.82 -1.31 -10.54
C VAL A 189 4.73 -1.72 -11.70
N ALA A 190 5.65 -0.85 -12.14
CA ALA A 190 6.60 -1.17 -13.19
C ALA A 190 7.48 -2.36 -12.83
N ILE A 191 8.00 -2.42 -11.59
CA ILE A 191 8.80 -3.55 -11.10
C ILE A 191 7.97 -4.84 -11.12
N ILE A 192 6.73 -4.80 -10.59
CA ILE A 192 5.83 -5.96 -10.60
C ILE A 192 5.58 -6.44 -12.03
N MET A 193 5.38 -5.52 -12.99
CA MET A 193 5.15 -5.85 -14.40
C MET A 193 6.40 -6.47 -15.06
N ILE A 194 7.59 -5.92 -14.81
CA ILE A 194 8.86 -6.44 -15.34
C ILE A 194 9.07 -7.88 -14.85
N VAL A 195 8.90 -8.13 -13.55
CA VAL A 195 9.04 -9.48 -12.99
C VAL A 195 7.98 -10.42 -13.53
N SER A 196 6.73 -9.96 -13.67
CA SER A 196 5.64 -10.74 -14.27
C SER A 196 5.95 -11.14 -15.73
N HIS A 197 6.53 -10.22 -16.50
CA HIS A 197 6.96 -10.49 -17.88
C HIS A 197 8.10 -11.51 -17.92
N ARG A 198 9.10 -11.33 -17.06
CA ARG A 198 10.24 -12.25 -16.95
C ARG A 198 9.83 -13.67 -16.60
N ASN A 199 8.88 -13.83 -15.69
CA ASN A 199 8.37 -15.15 -15.28
C ASN A 199 7.64 -15.90 -16.41
N ARG A 200 7.12 -15.19 -17.42
CA ARG A 200 6.41 -15.78 -18.56
C ARG A 200 7.32 -16.23 -19.68
N LYS A 201 8.59 -15.76 -19.73
CA LYS A 201 9.54 -16.19 -20.76
C LYS A 201 9.98 -17.63 -20.52
N PRO A 202 10.03 -18.50 -21.57
CA PRO A 202 10.61 -19.82 -21.49
C PRO A 202 12.06 -19.76 -21.04
N ALA A 203 12.54 -20.78 -20.32
CA ALA A 203 13.92 -20.85 -19.83
C ALA A 203 14.96 -20.82 -20.95
N ASP A 204 14.60 -21.30 -22.13
CA ASP A 204 15.50 -21.45 -23.31
C ASP A 204 15.93 -20.12 -23.93
N ASP A 205 15.19 -19.04 -23.68
CA ASP A 205 15.51 -17.70 -24.22
C ASP A 205 16.71 -17.03 -23.50
N PHE A 206 17.09 -17.53 -22.30
CA PHE A 206 18.24 -17.03 -21.55
C PHE A 206 19.57 -17.70 -21.97
N THR A 207 19.52 -18.89 -22.53
CA THR A 207 20.69 -19.62 -23.02
C THR A 207 21.11 -19.19 -24.42
N ALA A 208 20.20 -18.61 -25.21
CA ALA A 208 20.43 -18.13 -26.53
C ALA A 208 21.29 -16.84 -26.62
N THR A 209 21.49 -16.14 -25.50
CA THR A 209 22.28 -14.89 -25.46
C THR A 209 23.75 -15.09 -25.14
N VAL A 210 24.19 -16.30 -24.82
CA VAL A 210 25.62 -16.62 -24.71
C VAL A 210 26.02 -17.26 -26.05
N PRO A 211 26.75 -16.55 -26.93
CA PRO A 211 27.27 -17.19 -28.13
C PRO A 211 28.11 -18.42 -27.73
N ALA A 212 27.80 -19.57 -28.31
CA ALA A 212 28.62 -20.76 -28.08
C ALA A 212 30.08 -20.39 -28.40
N PRO A 213 31.05 -20.73 -27.56
CA PRO A 213 32.44 -20.46 -27.85
C PRO A 213 32.78 -21.09 -29.21
N ASP A 214 33.31 -20.24 -30.11
CA ASP A 214 33.69 -20.64 -31.49
C ASP A 214 34.60 -21.85 -31.39
N PRO A 215 34.27 -23.01 -31.99
CA PRO A 215 35.10 -24.20 -31.95
C PRO A 215 36.48 -23.98 -32.50
N GLN A 216 36.68 -22.92 -33.30
CA GLN A 216 37.99 -22.59 -33.88
C GLN A 216 38.96 -21.91 -32.89
N GLN A 217 38.44 -21.30 -31.80
CA GLN A 217 39.30 -20.71 -30.77
C GLN A 217 39.85 -21.75 -29.79
N ALA A 218 39.25 -22.93 -29.69
CA ALA A 218 39.74 -24.02 -28.85
C ALA A 218 41.00 -24.73 -29.46
N ILE A 219 41.24 -24.58 -30.75
CA ILE A 219 42.35 -25.28 -31.46
C ILE A 219 43.64 -24.46 -31.47
N THR A 220 43.56 -23.13 -31.33
CA THR A 220 44.73 -22.23 -31.40
C THR A 220 45.41 -21.93 -30.07
N GLY A 221 44.83 -22.38 -28.92
CA GLY A 221 45.37 -22.16 -27.56
C GLY A 221 46.32 -23.22 -27.04
N GLY A 222 46.65 -24.27 -27.83
CA GLY A 222 47.40 -25.46 -27.40
C GLY A 222 48.88 -25.55 -27.77
N THR A 223 49.52 -24.45 -28.25
CA THR A 223 50.96 -24.45 -28.54
C THR A 223 51.61 -23.15 -28.04
N ARG A 224 51.97 -23.12 -26.80
CA ARG A 224 53.17 -22.43 -26.27
C ARG A 224 53.51 -22.98 -24.88
#